data_468c785f32aefa698de18836bd6c5a58
#
_entry.id   468c785f32aefa698de18836bd6c5a58
#
_cell.length_a   1.000
_cell.length_b   1.000
_cell.length_c   1.000
_cell.angle_alpha   90.00
_cell.angle_beta   90.00
_cell.angle_gamma   90.00
#
_symmetry.space_group_name_H-M   'P 1'
#
loop_
_entity.id
_entity.type
_entity.pdbx_description
1 polymer ?
#
loop_
_entity_poly.entity_id
_entity_poly.type
_entity_poly.pdbx_seq_one_letter_code
_entity_poly.pdbx_strand_id
1 'polypeptide(L)'
;MATVISAAAPPEQESKPGPERTPSKDRIIGVFRATPFSYATLIIVSAVLSVPLVFVVSIALSSDQTVNANTFTIFPREFGWDNFTRVFSTELPMQRFLLNSVIISAGAVIGQVLSSGLVGYGFARLRAPGKNALFIIVIATMMIPAQITMIPQFILFKELGWVNTYLPLIVPNFFSNAFNVFLVRQFVSRLPSEIDEAAMVDGLGFFGIYRRIMLPMLAPVLIAIGIFTLTATWGDFMGPLIYLNDEAKMPLALGVQYITSTSAALQAPPWNLVMVGSILLTLPMILVYYLGQRYLYEMDISGGSAGVK
;
A
#
# COMPACT_ATOMS: atom_id res chain seq x y z
N MET A 1 38.86 -53.08 -58.46
CA MET A 1 38.66 -53.84 -57.21
C MET A 1 39.61 -53.21 -56.20
N ALA A 2 39.14 -52.29 -55.41
CA ALA A 2 39.90 -51.68 -54.31
C ALA A 2 38.91 -51.40 -53.20
N THR A 3 39.00 -52.19 -52.10
CA THR A 3 38.18 -52.18 -50.94
C THR A 3 38.63 -51.02 -50.02
N VAL A 4 37.79 -50.05 -49.81
CA VAL A 4 38.01 -48.95 -48.84
C VAL A 4 37.57 -49.44 -47.47
N ILE A 5 38.53 -49.60 -46.56
CA ILE A 5 38.27 -49.89 -45.16
C ILE A 5 37.92 -48.58 -44.47
N SER A 6 36.63 -48.44 -44.04
CA SER A 6 36.17 -47.34 -43.18
C SER A 6 36.71 -47.54 -41.78
N ALA A 7 37.54 -46.60 -41.32
CA ALA A 7 38.00 -46.56 -39.92
C ALA A 7 36.88 -46.00 -39.06
N ALA A 8 36.40 -46.78 -38.06
CA ALA A 8 35.45 -46.36 -37.07
C ALA A 8 36.09 -45.32 -36.12
N ALA A 9 35.36 -44.18 -35.93
CA ALA A 9 35.73 -43.16 -34.99
C ALA A 9 35.67 -43.73 -33.51
N PRO A 10 36.56 -43.31 -32.64
CA PRO A 10 36.50 -43.72 -31.21
C PRO A 10 35.29 -43.16 -30.52
N PRO A 11 34.71 -43.84 -29.52
CA PRO A 11 33.55 -43.38 -28.79
C PRO A 11 33.85 -42.07 -28.04
N GLU A 12 32.96 -41.06 -28.23
CA GLU A 12 32.97 -39.84 -27.44
C GLU A 12 32.83 -40.18 -25.94
N GLN A 13 33.84 -39.78 -25.20
CA GLN A 13 33.79 -39.86 -23.72
C GLN A 13 32.76 -38.85 -23.21
N GLU A 14 31.62 -39.34 -22.73
CA GLU A 14 30.68 -38.55 -21.94
C GLU A 14 31.43 -37.88 -20.80
N SER A 15 31.60 -36.56 -20.89
CA SER A 15 32.13 -35.77 -19.80
C SER A 15 31.10 -35.77 -18.68
N LYS A 16 31.42 -36.39 -17.56
CA LYS A 16 30.63 -36.32 -16.32
C LYS A 16 30.40 -34.84 -15.98
N PRO A 17 29.11 -34.41 -15.75
CA PRO A 17 28.85 -33.06 -15.30
C PRO A 17 29.62 -32.81 -13.99
N GLY A 18 30.49 -31.81 -14.00
CA GLY A 18 31.21 -31.40 -12.81
C GLY A 18 30.20 -30.97 -11.71
N PRO A 19 30.59 -31.09 -10.44
CA PRO A 19 29.69 -30.75 -9.33
C PRO A 19 29.18 -29.34 -9.52
N GLU A 20 27.85 -29.19 -9.55
CA GLU A 20 27.17 -27.88 -9.55
C GLU A 20 27.69 -27.06 -8.36
N ARG A 21 28.47 -26.04 -8.65
CA ARG A 21 28.92 -25.09 -7.66
C ARG A 21 27.70 -24.26 -7.21
N THR A 22 27.02 -24.72 -6.17
CA THR A 22 26.09 -23.85 -5.44
C THR A 22 26.80 -22.54 -5.12
N PRO A 23 26.27 -21.39 -5.50
CA PRO A 23 26.89 -20.13 -5.15
C PRO A 23 26.93 -20.03 -3.62
N SER A 24 28.14 -19.96 -3.05
CA SER A 24 28.31 -19.85 -1.60
C SER A 24 27.55 -18.61 -1.11
N LYS A 25 26.79 -18.76 -0.01
CA LYS A 25 26.09 -17.64 0.66
C LYS A 25 27.00 -16.43 0.92
N ASP A 26 28.30 -16.67 1.03
CA ASP A 26 29.32 -15.63 1.22
C ASP A 26 29.52 -14.71 0.01
N ARG A 27 29.16 -15.12 -1.22
CA ARG A 27 29.24 -14.26 -2.41
C ARG A 27 28.09 -13.25 -2.48
N ILE A 28 26.94 -13.59 -1.94
CA ILE A 28 25.77 -12.68 -1.91
C ILE A 28 25.95 -11.62 -0.80
N ILE A 29 26.58 -11.99 0.32
CA ILE A 29 26.86 -11.08 1.45
C ILE A 29 28.03 -10.13 1.13
N GLY A 30 28.93 -10.50 0.22
CA GLY A 30 30.11 -9.69 -0.17
C GLY A 30 29.79 -8.45 -0.99
N VAL A 31 28.61 -8.35 -1.61
CA VAL A 31 28.22 -7.20 -2.47
C VAL A 31 27.75 -5.99 -1.66
N PHE A 32 27.39 -6.15 -0.38
CA PHE A 32 26.95 -5.06 0.49
C PHE A 32 27.77 -4.93 1.79
N ARG A 33 29.10 -4.98 1.69
CA ARG A 33 29.90 -4.34 2.75
C ARG A 33 29.70 -2.83 2.60
N ALA A 34 28.69 -2.30 3.30
CA ALA A 34 28.49 -0.86 3.37
C ALA A 34 29.80 -0.21 3.87
N THR A 35 30.39 0.61 3.01
CA THR A 35 31.59 1.34 3.37
C THR A 35 31.23 2.37 4.46
N PRO A 36 32.19 2.82 5.30
CA PRO A 36 31.92 3.91 6.25
C PRO A 36 31.28 5.14 5.61
N PHE A 37 31.62 5.40 4.34
CA PHE A 37 31.04 6.47 3.54
C PHE A 37 29.53 6.23 3.29
N SER A 38 29.11 5.00 2.97
CA SER A 38 27.69 4.66 2.78
C SER A 38 26.88 4.86 4.06
N TYR A 39 27.44 4.49 5.21
CA TYR A 39 26.78 4.74 6.50
C TYR A 39 26.70 6.23 6.82
N ALA A 40 27.76 7.00 6.58
CA ALA A 40 27.75 8.45 6.77
C ALA A 40 26.68 9.10 5.89
N THR A 41 26.61 8.74 4.61
CA THR A 41 25.58 9.24 3.68
C THR A 41 24.17 8.90 4.16
N LEU A 42 23.93 7.65 4.58
CA LEU A 42 22.62 7.23 5.09
C LEU A 42 22.22 8.01 6.35
N ILE A 43 23.14 8.21 7.29
CA ILE A 43 22.89 8.98 8.51
C ILE A 43 22.54 10.42 8.18
N ILE A 44 23.32 11.07 7.30
CA ILE A 44 23.09 12.46 6.90
C ILE A 44 21.73 12.60 6.22
N VAL A 45 21.43 11.74 5.23
CA VAL A 45 20.15 11.76 4.52
C VAL A 45 19.00 11.52 5.48
N SER A 46 19.11 10.52 6.37
CA SER A 46 18.08 10.23 7.36
C SER A 46 17.87 11.38 8.33
N ALA A 47 18.94 12.04 8.77
CA ALA A 47 18.86 13.21 9.66
C ALA A 47 18.13 14.37 8.97
N VAL A 48 18.48 14.68 7.71
CA VAL A 48 17.81 15.73 6.92
C VAL A 48 16.33 15.41 6.71
N LEU A 49 16.00 14.17 6.34
CA LEU A 49 14.60 13.74 6.14
C LEU A 49 13.80 13.69 7.45
N SER A 50 14.46 13.60 8.61
CA SER A 50 13.80 13.63 9.92
C SER A 50 13.48 15.04 10.41
N VAL A 51 14.10 16.08 9.86
CA VAL A 51 13.89 17.47 10.30
C VAL A 51 12.42 17.88 10.31
N PRO A 52 11.61 17.62 9.26
CA PRO A 52 10.18 17.96 9.28
C PRO A 52 9.40 17.24 10.40
N LEU A 53 9.73 15.97 10.68
CA LEU A 53 9.09 15.23 11.76
C LEU A 53 9.45 15.78 13.14
N VAL A 54 10.72 16.12 13.34
CA VAL A 54 11.18 16.78 14.58
C VAL A 54 10.43 18.10 14.79
N PHE A 55 10.24 18.87 13.71
CA PHE A 55 9.50 20.12 13.75
C PHE A 55 8.01 19.92 14.12
N VAL A 56 7.34 18.94 13.52
CA VAL A 56 5.95 18.59 13.86
C VAL A 56 5.84 18.24 15.35
N VAL A 57 6.74 17.38 15.86
CA VAL A 57 6.75 16.99 17.27
C VAL A 57 7.05 18.17 18.19
N SER A 58 7.99 19.03 17.80
CA SER A 58 8.35 20.22 18.57
C SER A 58 7.16 21.18 18.73
N ILE A 59 6.46 21.50 17.64
CA ILE A 59 5.28 22.37 17.69
C ILE A 59 4.14 21.70 18.47
N ALA A 60 3.91 20.41 18.27
CA ALA A 60 2.89 19.67 19.01
C ALA A 60 3.10 19.73 20.54
N LEU A 61 4.35 19.80 20.96
CA LEU A 61 4.75 19.92 22.37
C LEU A 61 4.88 21.37 22.86
N SER A 62 4.69 22.38 22.00
CA SER A 62 4.83 23.78 22.38
C SER A 62 3.57 24.35 23.02
N SER A 63 3.72 25.27 23.98
CA SER A 63 2.60 26.04 24.52
C SER A 63 2.01 27.01 23.49
N ASP A 64 0.74 27.44 23.68
CA ASP A 64 0.07 28.42 22.80
C ASP A 64 0.87 29.74 22.74
N GLN A 65 1.53 30.14 23.82
CA GLN A 65 2.36 31.35 23.86
C GLN A 65 3.59 31.23 22.96
N THR A 66 4.26 30.06 22.98
CA THR A 66 5.44 29.80 22.14
C THR A 66 5.08 29.79 20.67
N VAL A 67 3.94 29.16 20.31
CA VAL A 67 3.48 29.06 18.91
C VAL A 67 3.07 30.42 18.37
N ASN A 68 2.40 31.26 19.16
CA ASN A 68 1.93 32.57 18.75
C ASN A 68 3.03 33.64 18.76
N ALA A 69 4.16 33.40 19.40
CA ALA A 69 5.27 34.34 19.47
C ALA A 69 6.01 34.54 18.13
N ASN A 70 5.64 33.84 17.05
CA ASN A 70 6.27 33.88 15.73
C ASN A 70 7.80 33.69 15.73
N THR A 71 8.36 33.11 16.80
CA THR A 71 9.77 32.80 16.90
C THR A 71 10.02 31.36 16.52
N PHE A 72 10.78 31.15 15.44
CA PHE A 72 11.19 29.81 15.06
C PHE A 72 12.10 29.21 16.14
N THR A 73 11.63 28.15 16.81
CA THR A 73 12.42 27.37 17.76
C THR A 73 12.29 25.88 17.41
N ILE A 74 13.45 25.21 17.28
CA ILE A 74 13.46 23.75 17.03
C ILE A 74 13.01 22.98 18.28
N PHE A 75 13.25 23.54 19.46
CA PHE A 75 12.81 22.96 20.73
C PHE A 75 11.81 23.88 21.41
N PRO A 76 10.73 23.33 22.00
CA PRO A 76 9.75 24.14 22.72
C PRO A 76 10.41 24.85 23.90
N ARG A 77 10.15 26.16 24.05
CA ARG A 77 10.62 26.94 25.22
C ARG A 77 9.80 26.56 26.45
N GLU A 78 8.52 26.28 26.25
CA GLU A 78 7.58 25.84 27.26
C GLU A 78 6.82 24.63 26.71
N PHE A 79 6.72 23.57 27.52
CA PHE A 79 6.04 22.34 27.12
C PHE A 79 4.55 22.42 27.38
N GLY A 80 3.75 22.23 26.32
CA GLY A 80 2.29 22.13 26.36
C GLY A 80 1.83 20.66 26.29
N TRP A 81 2.11 19.87 27.31
CA TRP A 81 1.69 18.45 27.37
C TRP A 81 0.17 18.27 27.31
N ASP A 82 -0.59 19.26 27.75
CA ASP A 82 -2.03 19.33 27.71
C ASP A 82 -2.60 19.35 26.28
N ASN A 83 -1.80 19.70 25.25
CA ASN A 83 -2.23 19.66 23.86
C ASN A 83 -2.76 18.28 23.46
N PHE A 84 -2.14 17.21 23.93
CA PHE A 84 -2.56 15.84 23.64
C PHE A 84 -3.91 15.48 24.26
N THR A 85 -4.29 16.08 25.38
CA THR A 85 -5.60 15.90 26.00
C THR A 85 -6.64 16.85 25.42
N ARG A 86 -6.26 18.08 25.09
CA ARG A 86 -7.13 19.10 24.48
C ARG A 86 -7.70 18.66 23.11
N VAL A 87 -6.90 17.95 22.32
CA VAL A 87 -7.32 17.42 21.01
C VAL A 87 -8.48 16.42 21.15
N PHE A 88 -8.61 15.74 22.30
CA PHE A 88 -9.71 14.82 22.59
C PHE A 88 -10.84 15.45 23.43
N SER A 89 -10.87 16.78 23.52
CA SER A 89 -11.94 17.51 24.20
C SER A 89 -13.26 17.47 23.44
N THR A 90 -14.33 17.93 24.07
CA THR A 90 -15.66 18.00 23.45
C THR A 90 -15.70 18.96 22.26
N GLU A 91 -14.85 19.99 22.27
CA GLU A 91 -14.76 21.00 21.20
C GLU A 91 -14.04 20.47 19.95
N LEU A 92 -13.16 19.48 20.12
CA LEU A 92 -12.38 18.87 19.04
C LEU A 92 -12.58 17.35 19.07
N PRO A 93 -13.59 16.80 18.37
CA PRO A 93 -13.96 15.39 18.49
C PRO A 93 -13.00 14.46 17.71
N MET A 94 -11.68 14.56 17.95
CA MET A 94 -10.64 13.79 17.24
C MET A 94 -10.79 12.27 17.41
N GLN A 95 -11.30 11.81 18.53
CA GLN A 95 -11.63 10.39 18.73
C GLN A 95 -12.66 9.90 17.71
N ARG A 96 -13.66 10.73 17.37
CA ARG A 96 -14.66 10.40 16.35
C ARG A 96 -14.05 10.40 14.95
N PHE A 97 -13.24 11.41 14.64
CA PHE A 97 -12.52 11.47 13.35
C PHE A 97 -11.58 10.28 13.16
N LEU A 98 -10.88 9.86 14.23
CA LEU A 98 -10.03 8.67 14.22
C LEU A 98 -10.87 7.40 13.96
N LEU A 99 -11.99 7.24 14.66
CA LEU A 99 -12.90 6.11 14.48
C LEU A 99 -13.45 6.06 13.04
N ASN A 100 -13.86 7.22 12.51
CA ASN A 100 -14.35 7.33 11.13
C ASN A 100 -13.26 6.91 10.11
N SER A 101 -12.00 7.34 10.32
CA SER A 101 -10.88 6.89 9.50
C SER A 101 -10.68 5.38 9.54
N VAL A 102 -10.77 4.77 10.73
CA VAL A 102 -10.66 3.32 10.89
C VAL A 102 -11.80 2.61 10.13
N ILE A 103 -13.05 3.07 10.28
CA ILE A 103 -14.21 2.47 9.61
C ILE A 103 -14.06 2.55 8.09
N ILE A 104 -13.75 3.74 7.56
CA ILE A 104 -13.61 3.97 6.12
C ILE A 104 -12.45 3.12 5.56
N SER A 105 -11.28 3.21 6.17
CA SER A 105 -10.09 2.51 5.69
C SER A 105 -10.23 0.99 5.81
N ALA A 106 -10.78 0.48 6.92
CA ALA A 106 -11.02 -0.95 7.08
C ALA A 106 -12.01 -1.47 6.03
N GLY A 107 -13.12 -0.76 5.82
CA GLY A 107 -14.09 -1.11 4.78
C GLY A 107 -13.48 -1.12 3.38
N ALA A 108 -12.69 -0.11 3.03
CA ALA A 108 -12.00 -0.02 1.76
C ALA A 108 -10.97 -1.15 1.58
N VAL A 109 -10.15 -1.43 2.60
CA VAL A 109 -9.14 -2.52 2.57
C VAL A 109 -9.81 -3.88 2.38
N ILE A 110 -10.87 -4.18 3.14
CA ILE A 110 -11.61 -5.44 3.02
C ILE A 110 -12.15 -5.57 1.60
N GLY A 111 -12.83 -4.55 1.07
CA GLY A 111 -13.38 -4.54 -0.28
C GLY A 111 -12.30 -4.77 -1.33
N GLN A 112 -11.21 -4.02 -1.26
CA GLN A 112 -10.13 -4.06 -2.24
C GLN A 112 -9.38 -5.40 -2.24
N VAL A 113 -9.06 -5.95 -1.06
CA VAL A 113 -8.35 -7.24 -0.93
C VAL A 113 -9.20 -8.38 -1.47
N LEU A 114 -10.48 -8.45 -1.07
CA LEU A 114 -11.39 -9.50 -1.52
C LEU A 114 -11.62 -9.45 -3.03
N SER A 115 -11.94 -8.28 -3.57
CA SER A 115 -12.25 -8.12 -4.98
C SER A 115 -11.01 -8.32 -5.87
N SER A 116 -9.87 -7.76 -5.50
CA SER A 116 -8.62 -7.91 -6.27
C SER A 116 -8.14 -9.35 -6.31
N GLY A 117 -8.22 -10.07 -5.17
CA GLY A 117 -7.86 -11.47 -5.09
C GLY A 117 -8.69 -12.33 -6.04
N LEU A 118 -10.01 -12.16 -5.99
CA LEU A 118 -10.93 -12.93 -6.82
C LEU A 118 -10.80 -12.59 -8.31
N VAL A 119 -10.82 -11.30 -8.65
CA VAL A 119 -10.77 -10.84 -10.04
C VAL A 119 -9.41 -11.13 -10.67
N GLY A 120 -8.31 -10.89 -9.95
CA GLY A 120 -6.96 -11.17 -10.43
C GLY A 120 -6.71 -12.68 -10.65
N TYR A 121 -7.20 -13.54 -9.75
CA TYR A 121 -7.20 -14.99 -9.94
C TYR A 121 -8.01 -15.39 -11.18
N GLY A 122 -9.20 -14.83 -11.35
CA GLY A 122 -10.05 -15.09 -12.53
C GLY A 122 -9.32 -14.74 -13.84
N PHE A 123 -8.70 -13.59 -13.92
CA PHE A 123 -7.90 -13.19 -15.07
C PHE A 123 -6.65 -14.05 -15.29
N ALA A 124 -6.06 -14.64 -14.26
CA ALA A 124 -4.90 -15.50 -14.39
C ALA A 124 -5.28 -16.91 -14.87
N ARG A 125 -6.22 -17.57 -14.19
CA ARG A 125 -6.49 -19.02 -14.32
C ARG A 125 -7.72 -19.39 -15.14
N LEU A 126 -8.79 -18.59 -15.10
CA LEU A 126 -10.01 -18.97 -15.81
C LEU A 126 -9.84 -18.77 -17.32
N ARG A 127 -10.44 -19.67 -18.09
CA ARG A 127 -10.50 -19.58 -19.54
C ARG A 127 -11.86 -18.99 -19.95
N ALA A 128 -11.83 -17.86 -20.64
CA ALA A 128 -13.05 -17.22 -21.17
C ALA A 128 -12.73 -16.56 -22.51
N PRO A 129 -13.66 -16.57 -23.47
CA PRO A 129 -13.49 -15.83 -24.72
C PRO A 129 -13.37 -14.32 -24.40
N GLY A 130 -12.46 -13.64 -25.07
CA GLY A 130 -12.27 -12.20 -24.89
C GLY A 130 -11.53 -11.78 -23.59
N LYS A 131 -11.12 -12.72 -22.71
CA LYS A 131 -10.46 -12.42 -21.43
C LYS A 131 -9.28 -11.44 -21.59
N ASN A 132 -8.43 -11.65 -22.58
CA ASN A 132 -7.27 -10.78 -22.79
C ASN A 132 -7.66 -9.36 -23.21
N ALA A 133 -8.68 -9.23 -24.05
CA ALA A 133 -9.21 -7.91 -24.44
C ALA A 133 -9.81 -7.18 -23.22
N LEU A 134 -10.61 -7.88 -22.41
CA LEU A 134 -11.13 -7.32 -21.15
C LEU A 134 -10.01 -6.89 -20.21
N PHE A 135 -8.95 -7.69 -20.08
CA PHE A 135 -7.82 -7.32 -19.24
C PHE A 135 -7.10 -6.07 -19.76
N ILE A 136 -6.92 -5.94 -21.09
CA ILE A 136 -6.34 -4.74 -21.70
C ILE A 136 -7.22 -3.52 -21.39
N ILE A 137 -8.55 -3.63 -21.48
CA ILE A 137 -9.48 -2.56 -21.12
C ILE A 137 -9.30 -2.18 -19.64
N VAL A 138 -9.23 -3.15 -18.73
CA VAL A 138 -8.98 -2.90 -17.30
C VAL A 138 -7.68 -2.11 -17.10
N ILE A 139 -6.59 -2.52 -17.74
CA ILE A 139 -5.31 -1.79 -17.63
C ILE A 139 -5.41 -0.39 -18.24
N ALA A 140 -6.13 -0.23 -19.37
CA ALA A 140 -6.32 1.07 -20.01
C ALA A 140 -7.04 2.08 -19.08
N THR A 141 -7.89 1.63 -18.16
CA THR A 141 -8.53 2.51 -17.17
C THR A 141 -7.53 3.21 -16.26
N MET A 142 -6.33 2.65 -16.03
CA MET A 142 -5.29 3.29 -15.24
C MET A 142 -4.74 4.58 -15.88
N MET A 143 -4.94 4.75 -17.18
CA MET A 143 -4.52 5.96 -17.89
C MET A 143 -5.47 7.15 -17.66
N ILE A 144 -6.65 6.89 -17.09
CA ILE A 144 -7.63 7.94 -16.81
C ILE A 144 -7.30 8.57 -15.44
N PRO A 145 -6.94 9.86 -15.40
CA PRO A 145 -6.68 10.53 -14.13
C PRO A 145 -7.94 10.55 -13.25
N ALA A 146 -7.78 10.23 -11.96
CA ALA A 146 -8.90 10.19 -11.02
C ALA A 146 -9.66 11.53 -10.92
N GLN A 147 -8.97 12.66 -11.13
CA GLN A 147 -9.56 13.99 -11.10
C GLN A 147 -10.63 14.21 -12.18
N ILE A 148 -10.48 13.57 -13.35
CA ILE A 148 -11.46 13.66 -14.44
C ILE A 148 -12.74 12.90 -14.10
N THR A 149 -12.62 11.77 -13.41
CA THR A 149 -13.77 10.94 -13.05
C THR A 149 -14.52 11.44 -11.81
N MET A 150 -13.93 12.36 -11.06
CA MET A 150 -14.44 12.83 -9.78
C MET A 150 -15.82 13.50 -9.89
N ILE A 151 -16.04 14.38 -10.90
CA ILE A 151 -17.31 15.06 -11.10
C ILE A 151 -18.41 14.08 -11.54
N PRO A 152 -18.20 13.21 -12.54
CA PRO A 152 -19.18 12.17 -12.89
C PRO A 152 -19.51 11.24 -11.73
N GLN A 153 -18.50 10.84 -10.92
CA GLN A 153 -18.73 10.01 -9.73
C GLN A 153 -19.57 10.72 -8.67
N PHE A 154 -19.33 12.03 -8.45
CA PHE A 154 -20.14 12.79 -7.52
C PHE A 154 -21.62 12.84 -7.96
N ILE A 155 -21.90 13.08 -9.25
CA ILE A 155 -23.25 13.08 -9.78
C ILE A 155 -23.90 11.71 -9.56
N LEU A 156 -23.20 10.61 -9.91
CA LEU A 156 -23.69 9.25 -9.70
C LEU A 156 -24.02 8.98 -8.23
N PHE A 157 -23.11 9.29 -7.31
CA PHE A 157 -23.32 9.04 -5.88
C PHE A 157 -24.41 9.94 -5.28
N LYS A 158 -24.60 11.13 -5.82
CA LYS A 158 -25.72 12.01 -5.46
C LYS A 158 -27.05 11.39 -5.87
N GLU A 159 -27.17 10.89 -7.11
CA GLU A 159 -28.39 10.21 -7.60
C GLU A 159 -28.69 8.92 -6.81
N LEU A 160 -27.65 8.21 -6.37
CA LEU A 160 -27.77 7.03 -5.50
C LEU A 160 -28.11 7.38 -4.04
N GLY A 161 -28.15 8.65 -3.66
CA GLY A 161 -28.37 9.08 -2.27
C GLY A 161 -27.21 8.76 -1.32
N TRP A 162 -26.00 8.56 -1.84
CA TRP A 162 -24.84 8.18 -1.05
C TRP A 162 -24.07 9.38 -0.48
N VAL A 163 -24.31 10.59 -0.96
CA VAL A 163 -23.67 11.81 -0.44
C VAL A 163 -23.99 11.96 1.04
N ASN A 164 -23.01 12.39 1.80
CA ASN A 164 -23.01 12.48 3.25
C ASN A 164 -23.15 11.10 3.96
N THR A 165 -22.62 10.04 3.33
CA THR A 165 -22.43 8.69 3.92
C THR A 165 -21.03 8.19 3.62
N TYR A 166 -20.61 7.07 4.26
CA TYR A 166 -19.32 6.43 3.96
C TYR A 166 -19.34 5.57 2.68
N LEU A 167 -20.52 5.36 2.06
CA LEU A 167 -20.67 4.50 0.90
C LEU A 167 -19.78 4.89 -0.29
N PRO A 168 -19.66 6.18 -0.69
CA PRO A 168 -18.76 6.60 -1.76
C PRO A 168 -17.29 6.27 -1.51
N LEU A 169 -16.87 6.22 -0.24
CA LEU A 169 -15.48 6.00 0.16
C LEU A 169 -15.16 4.50 0.32
N ILE A 170 -16.17 3.66 0.57
CA ILE A 170 -16.01 2.24 0.86
C ILE A 170 -16.41 1.37 -0.34
N VAL A 171 -17.63 1.55 -0.87
CA VAL A 171 -18.22 0.61 -1.84
C VAL A 171 -17.45 0.50 -3.15
N PRO A 172 -16.88 1.58 -3.74
CA PRO A 172 -16.09 1.44 -4.95
C PRO A 172 -14.89 0.50 -4.81
N ASN A 173 -14.33 0.35 -3.61
CA ASN A 173 -13.21 -0.56 -3.35
C ASN A 173 -13.60 -2.04 -3.47
N PHE A 174 -14.88 -2.40 -3.41
CA PHE A 174 -15.36 -3.75 -3.66
C PHE A 174 -15.39 -4.13 -5.14
N PHE A 175 -15.17 -3.19 -6.05
CA PHE A 175 -15.05 -3.44 -7.48
C PHE A 175 -13.61 -3.52 -7.97
N SER A 176 -12.66 -3.45 -7.06
CA SER A 176 -11.22 -3.47 -7.31
C SER A 176 -10.73 -2.31 -8.21
N ASN A 177 -9.46 -2.04 -8.16
CA ASN A 177 -8.81 -1.17 -9.13
C ASN A 177 -7.89 -1.99 -10.06
N ALA A 178 -7.63 -1.44 -11.24
CA ALA A 178 -6.86 -2.11 -12.28
C ALA A 178 -5.44 -2.49 -11.83
N PHE A 179 -4.79 -1.65 -11.03
CA PHE A 179 -3.44 -1.92 -10.53
C PHE A 179 -3.39 -3.15 -9.63
N ASN A 180 -4.33 -3.28 -8.70
CA ASN A 180 -4.38 -4.41 -7.78
C ASN A 180 -4.76 -5.71 -8.49
N VAL A 181 -5.69 -5.65 -9.46
CA VAL A 181 -6.01 -6.78 -10.35
C VAL A 181 -4.77 -7.23 -11.12
N PHE A 182 -4.00 -6.29 -11.66
CA PHE A 182 -2.75 -6.56 -12.36
C PHE A 182 -1.74 -7.25 -11.44
N LEU A 183 -1.52 -6.75 -10.23
CA LEU A 183 -0.58 -7.34 -9.27
C LEU A 183 -0.93 -8.79 -8.95
N VAL A 184 -2.20 -9.07 -8.61
CA VAL A 184 -2.64 -10.44 -8.31
C VAL A 184 -2.50 -11.33 -9.53
N ARG A 185 -2.93 -10.87 -10.72
CA ARG A 185 -2.78 -11.66 -11.95
C ARG A 185 -1.32 -12.00 -12.23
N GLN A 186 -0.41 -11.03 -12.08
CA GLN A 186 1.02 -11.25 -12.27
C GLN A 186 1.60 -12.26 -11.28
N PHE A 187 1.19 -12.18 -10.02
CA PHE A 187 1.61 -13.13 -9.01
C PHE A 187 1.12 -14.54 -9.32
N VAL A 188 -0.17 -14.71 -9.59
CA VAL A 188 -0.78 -16.03 -9.93
C VAL A 188 -0.17 -16.62 -11.21
N SER A 189 0.14 -15.79 -12.21
CA SER A 189 0.70 -16.26 -13.48
C SER A 189 2.12 -16.85 -13.35
N ARG A 190 2.81 -16.62 -12.24
CA ARG A 190 4.12 -17.21 -11.94
C ARG A 190 4.03 -18.55 -11.21
N LEU A 191 2.87 -18.86 -10.63
CA LEU A 191 2.65 -20.12 -9.96
C LEU A 191 2.43 -21.23 -11.00
N PRO A 192 2.98 -22.44 -10.78
CA PRO A 192 2.78 -23.57 -11.67
C PRO A 192 1.29 -23.91 -11.86
N SER A 193 0.86 -24.22 -13.10
CA SER A 193 -0.53 -24.61 -13.37
C SER A 193 -0.88 -26.00 -12.84
N GLU A 194 0.13 -26.81 -12.62
CA GLU A 194 0.03 -28.17 -12.09
C GLU A 194 -0.64 -28.21 -10.70
N ILE A 195 -0.53 -27.11 -9.94
CA ILE A 195 -1.22 -26.97 -8.64
C ILE A 195 -2.74 -27.00 -8.84
N ASP A 196 -3.25 -26.25 -9.83
CA ASP A 196 -4.66 -26.20 -10.15
C ASP A 196 -5.13 -27.54 -10.73
N GLU A 197 -4.31 -28.16 -11.60
CA GLU A 197 -4.62 -29.43 -12.25
C GLU A 197 -4.71 -30.58 -11.21
N ALA A 198 -3.74 -30.66 -10.30
CA ALA A 198 -3.78 -31.63 -9.21
C ALA A 198 -5.02 -31.47 -8.33
N ALA A 199 -5.35 -30.22 -7.98
CA ALA A 199 -6.53 -29.93 -7.19
C ALA A 199 -7.85 -30.26 -7.90
N MET A 200 -7.91 -30.15 -9.25
CA MET A 200 -9.07 -30.59 -10.02
C MET A 200 -9.20 -32.12 -10.04
N VAL A 201 -8.08 -32.85 -10.09
CA VAL A 201 -8.08 -34.33 -9.97
C VAL A 201 -8.62 -34.76 -8.61
N ASP A 202 -8.31 -33.99 -7.53
CA ASP A 202 -8.83 -34.18 -6.19
C ASP A 202 -10.32 -33.75 -6.05
N GLY A 203 -10.98 -33.35 -7.13
CA GLY A 203 -12.40 -32.99 -7.19
C GLY A 203 -12.73 -31.58 -6.76
N LEU A 204 -11.74 -30.67 -6.62
CA LEU A 204 -12.00 -29.27 -6.32
C LEU A 204 -12.44 -28.50 -7.57
N GLY A 205 -13.56 -27.79 -7.48
CA GLY A 205 -13.94 -26.79 -8.48
C GLY A 205 -13.14 -25.49 -8.33
N PHE A 206 -13.21 -24.57 -9.30
CA PHE A 206 -12.44 -23.32 -9.35
C PHE A 206 -12.53 -22.47 -8.07
N PHE A 207 -13.71 -22.34 -7.47
CA PHE A 207 -13.88 -21.60 -6.24
C PHE A 207 -13.25 -22.33 -5.03
N GLY A 208 -13.29 -23.66 -5.04
CA GLY A 208 -12.62 -24.50 -4.04
C GLY A 208 -11.11 -24.34 -4.09
N ILE A 209 -10.53 -24.34 -5.31
CA ILE A 209 -9.11 -24.10 -5.56
C ILE A 209 -8.73 -22.68 -5.08
N TYR A 210 -9.50 -21.67 -5.48
CA TYR A 210 -9.26 -20.30 -5.05
C TYR A 210 -9.21 -20.18 -3.52
N ARG A 211 -10.24 -20.68 -2.82
CA ARG A 211 -10.38 -20.48 -1.38
C ARG A 211 -9.37 -21.29 -0.56
N ARG A 212 -9.11 -22.57 -0.93
CA ARG A 212 -8.32 -23.50 -0.11
C ARG A 212 -6.84 -23.50 -0.44
N ILE A 213 -6.49 -23.18 -1.68
CA ILE A 213 -5.11 -23.28 -2.18
C ILE A 213 -4.58 -21.91 -2.55
N MET A 214 -5.23 -21.20 -3.48
CA MET A 214 -4.72 -19.94 -4.00
C MET A 214 -4.75 -18.81 -2.98
N LEU A 215 -5.85 -18.63 -2.25
CA LEU A 215 -5.99 -17.54 -1.29
C LEU A 215 -4.88 -17.52 -0.21
N PRO A 216 -4.51 -18.66 0.41
CA PRO A 216 -3.33 -18.70 1.29
C PRO A 216 -2.02 -18.37 0.57
N MET A 217 -1.82 -18.85 -0.65
CA MET A 217 -0.62 -18.56 -1.44
C MET A 217 -0.53 -17.10 -1.89
N LEU A 218 -1.67 -16.43 -2.05
CA LEU A 218 -1.78 -15.02 -2.40
C LEU A 218 -1.56 -14.09 -1.21
N ALA A 219 -1.44 -14.60 0.02
CA ALA A 219 -1.33 -13.77 1.23
C ALA A 219 -0.29 -12.65 1.11
N PRO A 220 0.95 -12.85 0.59
CA PRO A 220 1.91 -11.76 0.49
C PRO A 220 1.43 -10.60 -0.39
N VAL A 221 0.90 -10.88 -1.58
CA VAL A 221 0.41 -9.85 -2.50
C VAL A 221 -0.87 -9.20 -1.99
N LEU A 222 -1.76 -9.95 -1.33
CA LEU A 222 -2.99 -9.41 -0.74
C LEU A 222 -2.70 -8.51 0.46
N ILE A 223 -1.72 -8.85 1.29
CA ILE A 223 -1.25 -7.98 2.39
C ILE A 223 -0.66 -6.69 1.84
N ALA A 224 0.16 -6.76 0.78
CA ALA A 224 0.70 -5.57 0.15
C ALA A 224 -0.40 -4.67 -0.45
N ILE A 225 -1.42 -5.25 -1.11
CA ILE A 225 -2.61 -4.53 -1.58
C ILE A 225 -3.34 -3.87 -0.41
N GLY A 226 -3.48 -4.58 0.71
CA GLY A 226 -4.07 -4.03 1.93
C GLY A 226 -3.30 -2.82 2.46
N ILE A 227 -1.98 -2.88 2.49
CA ILE A 227 -1.10 -1.76 2.92
C ILE A 227 -1.25 -0.57 1.96
N PHE A 228 -1.22 -0.79 0.64
CA PHE A 228 -1.39 0.29 -0.34
C PHE A 228 -2.76 0.95 -0.22
N THR A 229 -3.82 0.14 -0.09
CA THR A 229 -5.18 0.65 0.08
C THR A 229 -5.34 1.42 1.38
N LEU A 230 -4.81 0.88 2.48
CA LEU A 230 -4.83 1.55 3.78
C LEU A 230 -4.11 2.90 3.72
N THR A 231 -2.91 2.94 3.13
CA THR A 231 -2.14 4.18 2.98
C THR A 231 -2.90 5.22 2.16
N ALA A 232 -3.53 4.79 1.07
CA ALA A 232 -4.30 5.68 0.19
C ALA A 232 -5.55 6.23 0.88
N THR A 233 -6.31 5.38 1.59
CA THR A 233 -7.59 5.77 2.20
C THR A 233 -7.44 6.48 3.54
N TRP A 234 -6.40 6.14 4.32
CA TRP A 234 -6.13 6.80 5.61
C TRP A 234 -5.77 8.28 5.46
N GLY A 235 -4.96 8.59 4.44
CA GLY A 235 -4.55 9.96 4.13
C GLY A 235 -5.47 10.68 3.12
N ASP A 236 -6.55 10.05 2.69
CA ASP A 236 -7.46 10.68 1.72
C ASP A 236 -8.17 11.88 2.34
N PHE A 237 -7.92 13.01 1.73
CA PHE A 237 -8.55 14.28 2.09
C PHE A 237 -9.63 14.67 1.08
N MET A 238 -9.38 14.44 -0.21
CA MET A 238 -10.22 14.96 -1.28
C MET A 238 -11.57 14.23 -1.36
N GLY A 239 -11.57 12.90 -1.26
CA GLY A 239 -12.81 12.13 -1.27
C GLY A 239 -13.77 12.55 -0.13
N PRO A 240 -13.32 12.51 1.14
CA PRO A 240 -14.12 12.99 2.27
C PRO A 240 -14.60 14.43 2.13
N LEU A 241 -13.76 15.34 1.63
CA LEU A 241 -14.12 16.75 1.43
C LEU A 241 -15.30 16.92 0.45
N ILE A 242 -15.37 16.07 -0.57
CA ILE A 242 -16.42 16.15 -1.61
C ILE A 242 -17.70 15.45 -1.19
N TYR A 243 -17.58 14.30 -0.50
CA TYR A 243 -18.73 13.45 -0.24
C TYR A 243 -19.35 13.64 1.14
N LEU A 244 -18.62 14.20 2.13
CA LEU A 244 -19.09 14.34 3.51
C LEU A 244 -19.36 15.82 3.85
N ASN A 245 -20.60 16.12 4.28
CA ASN A 245 -21.00 17.46 4.70
C ASN A 245 -21.18 17.56 6.22
N ASP A 246 -21.30 16.42 6.91
CA ASP A 246 -21.55 16.34 8.34
C ASP A 246 -20.21 16.19 9.07
N GLU A 247 -19.90 17.12 9.96
CA GLU A 247 -18.71 17.09 10.80
C GLU A 247 -18.57 15.77 11.55
N ALA A 248 -19.67 15.23 12.07
CA ALA A 248 -19.66 13.97 12.80
C ALA A 248 -19.15 12.77 11.97
N LYS A 249 -19.10 12.89 10.65
CA LYS A 249 -18.67 11.84 9.71
C LYS A 249 -17.26 12.07 9.14
N MET A 250 -16.64 13.21 9.44
CA MET A 250 -15.31 13.51 8.93
C MET A 250 -14.27 12.48 9.39
N PRO A 251 -13.39 11.98 8.52
CA PRO A 251 -12.21 11.21 8.89
C PRO A 251 -11.10 12.13 9.40
N LEU A 252 -10.07 11.55 9.99
CA LEU A 252 -8.98 12.26 10.66
C LEU A 252 -8.26 13.26 9.74
N ALA A 253 -8.00 12.91 8.47
CA ALA A 253 -7.33 13.80 7.52
C ALA A 253 -8.12 15.10 7.30
N LEU A 254 -9.44 15.01 7.15
CA LEU A 254 -10.32 16.16 7.04
C LEU A 254 -10.50 16.87 8.40
N GLY A 255 -10.52 16.10 9.50
CA GLY A 255 -10.63 16.61 10.86
C GLY A 255 -9.44 17.48 11.29
N VAL A 256 -8.22 17.15 10.85
CA VAL A 256 -7.02 18.00 11.09
C VAL A 256 -7.21 19.38 10.45
N GLN A 257 -7.76 19.44 9.25
CA GLN A 257 -8.08 20.73 8.62
C GLN A 257 -9.24 21.45 9.33
N TYR A 258 -10.21 20.71 9.85
CA TYR A 258 -11.33 21.28 10.60
C TYR A 258 -10.85 22.10 11.80
N ILE A 259 -9.76 21.69 12.49
CA ILE A 259 -9.15 22.48 13.58
C ILE A 259 -8.78 23.88 13.11
N THR A 260 -8.19 24.00 11.91
CA THR A 260 -7.77 25.30 11.38
C THR A 260 -8.96 26.17 10.99
N SER A 261 -10.02 25.59 10.42
CA SER A 261 -11.20 26.32 9.96
C SER A 261 -12.08 26.79 11.11
N THR A 262 -12.28 25.99 12.14
CA THR A 262 -13.07 26.33 13.32
C THR A 262 -12.38 27.40 14.17
N SER A 263 -11.06 27.41 14.16
CA SER A 263 -10.25 28.40 14.87
C SER A 263 -10.06 29.70 14.08
N ALA A 264 -10.69 29.85 12.92
CA ALA A 264 -10.59 31.09 12.11
C ALA A 264 -11.13 32.34 12.86
N ALA A 265 -11.95 32.15 13.90
CA ALA A 265 -12.36 33.22 14.83
C ALA A 265 -11.25 33.61 15.81
N LEU A 266 -10.21 32.78 15.99
CA LEU A 266 -9.02 33.08 16.77
C LEU A 266 -8.05 33.90 15.91
N GLN A 267 -7.25 34.75 16.54
CA GLN A 267 -6.26 35.59 15.84
C GLN A 267 -5.18 34.77 15.08
N ALA A 268 -5.00 33.50 15.45
CA ALA A 268 -4.09 32.58 14.78
C ALA A 268 -4.58 31.12 14.92
N PRO A 269 -4.37 30.25 13.91
CA PRO A 269 -4.69 28.84 14.03
C PRO A 269 -3.87 28.20 15.15
N PRO A 270 -4.47 27.25 15.94
CA PRO A 270 -3.76 26.55 17.02
C PRO A 270 -2.83 25.48 16.43
N TRP A 271 -1.70 25.90 15.88
CA TRP A 271 -0.76 25.01 15.20
C TRP A 271 -0.27 23.85 16.05
N ASN A 272 -0.16 24.02 17.38
CA ASN A 272 0.16 22.94 18.31
C ASN A 272 -0.88 21.82 18.26
N LEU A 273 -2.17 22.13 18.25
CA LEU A 273 -3.25 21.13 18.15
C LEU A 273 -3.31 20.49 16.76
N VAL A 274 -3.08 21.29 15.71
CA VAL A 274 -2.95 20.80 14.31
C VAL A 274 -1.81 19.79 14.19
N MET A 275 -0.67 20.07 14.82
CA MET A 275 0.49 19.15 14.80
C MET A 275 0.24 17.88 15.63
N VAL A 276 -0.49 17.95 16.73
CA VAL A 276 -0.94 16.74 17.45
C VAL A 276 -1.85 15.89 16.54
N GLY A 277 -2.81 16.50 15.84
CA GLY A 277 -3.65 15.82 14.86
C GLY A 277 -2.82 15.19 13.72
N SER A 278 -1.79 15.88 13.25
CA SER A 278 -0.85 15.38 12.23
C SER A 278 -0.02 14.18 12.73
N ILE A 279 0.38 14.16 14.00
CA ILE A 279 1.03 13.01 14.64
C ILE A 279 0.06 11.81 14.67
N LEU A 280 -1.18 12.03 15.07
CA LEU A 280 -2.21 10.98 15.08
C LEU A 280 -2.48 10.42 13.67
N LEU A 281 -2.36 11.24 12.63
CA LEU A 281 -2.48 10.82 11.24
C LEU A 281 -1.26 10.02 10.78
N THR A 282 -0.06 10.42 11.18
CA THR A 282 1.22 9.85 10.71
C THR A 282 1.59 8.55 11.42
N LEU A 283 1.33 8.47 12.72
CA LEU A 283 1.80 7.36 13.57
C LEU A 283 1.28 5.99 13.14
N PRO A 284 -0.02 5.80 12.80
CA PRO A 284 -0.51 4.53 12.29
C PRO A 284 0.16 4.11 10.99
N MET A 285 0.49 5.07 10.11
CA MET A 285 1.16 4.76 8.83
C MET A 285 2.59 4.28 9.02
N ILE A 286 3.33 4.89 9.96
CA ILE A 286 4.67 4.40 10.35
C ILE A 286 4.58 2.98 10.89
N LEU A 287 3.61 2.71 11.77
CA LEU A 287 3.41 1.38 12.35
C LEU A 287 3.07 0.34 11.28
N VAL A 288 2.13 0.65 10.39
CA VAL A 288 1.71 -0.24 9.29
C VAL A 288 2.88 -0.52 8.35
N TYR A 289 3.67 0.50 8.00
CA TYR A 289 4.87 0.31 7.18
C TYR A 289 5.89 -0.60 7.89
N TYR A 290 6.18 -0.35 9.16
CA TYR A 290 7.15 -1.14 9.93
C TYR A 290 6.74 -2.61 10.05
N LEU A 291 5.45 -2.88 10.29
CA LEU A 291 4.92 -4.25 10.38
C LEU A 291 4.82 -4.92 9.01
N GLY A 292 4.53 -4.15 7.97
CA GLY A 292 4.25 -4.63 6.61
C GLY A 292 5.45 -4.72 5.68
N GLN A 293 6.58 -4.07 5.99
CA GLN A 293 7.74 -3.94 5.10
C GLN A 293 8.24 -5.28 4.55
N ARG A 294 8.21 -6.35 5.35
CA ARG A 294 8.64 -7.70 4.91
C ARG A 294 7.84 -8.20 3.72
N TYR A 295 6.54 -7.98 3.68
CA TYR A 295 5.66 -8.41 2.59
C TYR A 295 5.87 -7.59 1.31
N LEU A 296 6.23 -6.31 1.46
CA LEU A 296 6.58 -5.44 0.33
C LEU A 296 7.89 -5.92 -0.32
N TYR A 297 8.89 -6.31 0.46
CA TYR A 297 10.14 -6.88 -0.05
C TYR A 297 9.95 -8.25 -0.70
N GLU A 298 9.09 -9.12 -0.15
CA GLU A 298 8.80 -10.43 -0.75
C GLU A 298 8.16 -10.31 -2.14
N MET A 299 7.33 -9.29 -2.37
CA MET A 299 6.80 -8.98 -3.70
C MET A 299 7.90 -8.60 -4.70
N ASP A 300 8.88 -7.83 -4.26
CA ASP A 300 9.96 -7.31 -5.11
C ASP A 300 10.92 -8.45 -5.50
N ILE A 301 11.29 -9.30 -4.55
CA ILE A 301 12.16 -10.46 -4.77
C ILE A 301 11.49 -11.50 -5.69
N SER A 302 10.21 -11.76 -5.51
CA SER A 302 9.44 -12.64 -6.41
C SER A 302 9.25 -12.00 -7.79
N GLY A 303 9.40 -10.68 -7.89
CA GLY A 303 9.38 -9.88 -9.13
C GLY A 303 10.68 -9.86 -9.90
N GLY A 304 11.82 -9.86 -9.21
CA GLY A 304 13.15 -9.59 -9.79
C GLY A 304 14.00 -10.82 -10.10
N SER A 305 13.80 -11.96 -9.44
CA SER A 305 14.70 -13.12 -9.57
C SER A 305 14.48 -14.00 -10.81
N ALA A 306 13.45 -13.75 -11.61
CA ALA A 306 13.19 -14.51 -12.85
C ALA A 306 13.99 -14.02 -14.07
N GLY A 307 14.83 -13.02 -13.92
CA GLY A 307 15.59 -12.38 -15.04
C GLY A 307 17.08 -12.67 -15.09
N VAL A 308 17.63 -13.50 -14.19
CA VAL A 308 19.05 -13.87 -14.22
C VAL A 308 19.15 -15.39 -14.40
N LYS A 309 19.09 -15.82 -15.64
CA LYS A 309 19.67 -17.04 -16.16
C LYS A 309 20.66 -16.66 -17.25
#